data_b68e2b7c176aff84052423951c10d0e2
#
_entry.id   b68e2b7c176aff84052423951c10d0e2
#
_cell.length_a   1.000
_cell.length_b   1.000
_cell.length_c   1.000
_cell.angle_alpha   90.00
_cell.angle_beta   90.00
_cell.angle_gamma   90.00
#
_symmetry.space_group_name_H-M   'P 1'
#
loop_
_entity.id
_entity.type
_entity.pdbx_description
1 polymer ?
#
loop_
_entity_poly.entity_id
_entity_poly.type
_entity_poly.pdbx_seq_one_letter_code
_entity_poly.pdbx_strand_id
1 'polypeptide(L)'
;LIVLGISSKGIEWVADQLVKVFSGKQIPNLLMLTKGLSIHKNNYELLVDKLQRLLLEKGITKINISAVGGPCLAAGLANRVHSSVVIANKDIKTAKKIADMLNTNYYHTSFSDDLNGVEVSAAIKNIFSMAVGAARGLCSKNISDEVREKNYLNTASALIKQSIHEMEIFVEHLKGKKETVKG
;
A
#
# COMPACT_ATOMS: atom_id res chain seq x y z
N LEU A 1 -1.42 5.38 18.87
CA LEU A 1 -1.54 5.14 17.43
C LEU A 1 -2.82 5.77 16.90
N ILE A 2 -2.73 6.51 15.80
CA ILE A 2 -3.89 7.00 15.04
C ILE A 2 -3.90 6.27 13.70
N VAL A 3 -5.01 5.62 13.38
CA VAL A 3 -5.19 4.91 12.10
C VAL A 3 -5.97 5.80 11.14
N LEU A 4 -5.39 6.08 9.97
CA LEU A 4 -5.93 6.96 8.94
C LEU A 4 -6.62 6.13 7.85
N GLY A 5 -7.91 5.90 8.00
CA GLY A 5 -8.78 5.21 7.02
C GLY A 5 -9.53 6.21 6.14
N ILE A 6 -8.83 6.95 5.31
CA ILE A 6 -9.36 8.02 4.45
C ILE A 6 -9.07 7.75 2.98
N SER A 7 -9.75 8.42 2.07
CA SER A 7 -9.38 8.42 0.65
C SER A 7 -8.15 9.31 0.40
N SER A 8 -7.46 9.10 -0.73
CA SER A 8 -6.33 9.95 -1.13
C SER A 8 -6.69 11.44 -1.24
N LYS A 9 -7.94 11.75 -1.59
CA LYS A 9 -8.47 13.12 -1.62
C LYS A 9 -8.65 13.74 -0.23
N GLY A 10 -8.75 12.93 0.82
CA GLY A 10 -8.95 13.38 2.20
C GLY A 10 -7.66 13.74 2.96
N ILE A 11 -6.47 13.54 2.36
CA ILE A 11 -5.18 13.74 3.06
C ILE A 11 -4.99 15.20 3.50
N GLU A 12 -5.36 16.16 2.66
CA GLU A 12 -5.27 17.58 3.01
C GLU A 12 -6.19 17.93 4.18
N TRP A 13 -7.43 17.46 4.13
CA TRP A 13 -8.37 17.63 5.23
C TRP A 13 -7.85 17.00 6.54
N VAL A 14 -7.33 15.78 6.48
CA VAL A 14 -6.76 15.11 7.67
C VAL A 14 -5.55 15.90 8.23
N ALA A 15 -4.68 16.43 7.38
CA ALA A 15 -3.59 17.27 7.83
C ALA A 15 -4.11 18.47 8.62
N ASP A 16 -5.17 19.13 8.13
CA ASP A 16 -5.81 20.26 8.84
C ASP A 16 -6.40 19.83 10.20
N GLN A 17 -7.06 18.67 10.27
CA GLN A 17 -7.62 18.18 11.53
C GLN A 17 -6.51 17.82 12.54
N LEU A 18 -5.43 17.17 12.09
CA LEU A 18 -4.30 16.85 12.96
C LEU A 18 -3.64 18.11 13.52
N VAL A 19 -3.48 19.15 12.71
CA VAL A 19 -2.95 20.44 13.16
C VAL A 19 -3.85 21.07 14.22
N LYS A 20 -5.17 21.12 13.99
CA LYS A 20 -6.13 21.65 14.97
C LYS A 20 -6.07 20.96 16.32
N VAL A 21 -5.95 19.62 16.32
CA VAL A 21 -5.96 18.83 17.55
C VAL A 21 -4.61 18.82 18.27
N PHE A 22 -3.51 18.82 17.50
CA PHE A 22 -2.15 18.61 18.04
C PHE A 22 -1.26 19.85 17.97
N SER A 23 -1.82 21.04 17.72
CA SER A 23 -1.04 22.28 17.79
C SER A 23 -0.34 22.41 19.15
N GLY A 24 0.99 22.53 19.13
CA GLY A 24 1.80 22.58 20.34
C GLY A 24 1.93 21.25 21.11
N LYS A 25 1.39 20.16 20.60
CA LYS A 25 1.47 18.81 21.21
C LYS A 25 2.18 17.83 20.28
N GLN A 26 2.70 16.75 20.85
CA GLN A 26 3.27 15.67 20.05
C GLN A 26 2.15 14.86 19.39
N ILE A 27 2.25 14.67 18.07
CA ILE A 27 1.37 13.75 17.34
C ILE A 27 1.78 12.30 17.68
N PRO A 28 0.83 11.42 18.02
CA PRO A 28 1.10 9.99 18.11
C PRO A 28 1.53 9.39 16.78
N ASN A 29 2.12 8.19 16.78
CA ASN A 29 2.41 7.47 15.53
C ASN A 29 1.15 7.35 14.68
N LEU A 30 1.27 7.67 13.39
CA LEU A 30 0.21 7.55 12.41
C LEU A 30 0.38 6.25 11.63
N LEU A 31 -0.71 5.57 11.31
CA LEU A 31 -0.75 4.43 10.40
C LEU A 31 -1.70 4.75 9.26
N MET A 32 -1.16 4.88 8.05
CA MET A 32 -1.93 5.17 6.86
C MET A 32 -2.41 3.87 6.18
N LEU A 33 -3.72 3.76 5.99
CA LEU A 33 -4.35 2.67 5.23
C LEU A 33 -4.57 3.04 3.75
N THR A 34 -4.49 4.33 3.44
CA THR A 34 -4.73 4.88 2.11
C THR A 34 -3.63 4.44 1.15
N LYS A 35 -4.04 3.99 -0.03
CA LYS A 35 -3.14 3.55 -1.11
C LYS A 35 -3.23 4.51 -2.28
N GLY A 36 -2.12 4.72 -2.97
CA GLY A 36 -2.07 5.57 -4.16
C GLY A 36 -0.82 6.43 -4.21
N LEU A 37 -0.74 7.21 -5.28
CA LEU A 37 0.31 8.20 -5.51
C LEU A 37 -0.31 9.57 -5.71
N SER A 38 0.41 10.62 -5.38
CA SER A 38 0.10 11.99 -5.75
C SER A 38 1.17 12.55 -6.69
N ILE A 39 0.95 13.75 -7.18
CA ILE A 39 1.93 14.49 -7.98
C ILE A 39 2.23 15.80 -7.24
N HIS A 40 3.51 16.05 -7.03
CA HIS A 40 4.01 17.31 -6.49
C HIS A 40 5.17 17.81 -7.36
N LYS A 41 5.08 19.06 -7.85
CA LYS A 41 6.11 19.69 -8.72
C LYS A 41 6.53 18.80 -9.90
N ASN A 42 5.55 18.21 -10.58
CA ASN A 42 5.72 17.28 -11.72
C ASN A 42 6.45 15.95 -11.40
N ASN A 43 6.60 15.59 -10.12
CA ASN A 43 7.15 14.31 -9.70
C ASN A 43 6.10 13.49 -8.95
N TYR A 44 6.22 12.16 -9.02
CA TYR A 44 5.43 11.27 -8.18
C TYR A 44 5.79 11.50 -6.70
N GLU A 45 4.77 11.58 -5.86
CA GLU A 45 4.88 11.74 -4.42
C GLU A 45 4.09 10.64 -3.73
N LEU A 46 4.71 9.96 -2.77
CA LEU A 46 4.02 8.99 -1.91
C LEU A 46 3.01 9.71 -1.01
N LEU A 47 1.93 9.03 -0.66
CA LEU A 47 0.90 9.66 0.18
C LEU A 47 1.37 9.92 1.60
N VAL A 48 2.29 9.10 2.13
CA VAL A 48 2.98 9.35 3.40
C VAL A 48 3.82 10.62 3.31
N ASP A 49 4.60 10.79 2.25
CA ASP A 49 5.43 11.99 2.05
C ASP A 49 4.55 13.22 1.85
N LYS A 50 3.41 13.11 1.13
CA LYS A 50 2.42 14.19 1.01
C LYS A 50 1.90 14.61 2.38
N LEU A 51 1.47 13.68 3.20
CA LEU A 51 0.97 13.99 4.54
C LEU A 51 2.06 14.62 5.41
N GLN A 52 3.28 14.06 5.37
CA GLN A 52 4.43 14.59 6.10
C GLN A 52 4.74 16.03 5.68
N ARG A 53 4.80 16.32 4.39
CA ARG A 53 5.04 17.66 3.85
C ARG A 53 3.98 18.65 4.33
N LEU A 54 2.69 18.30 4.20
CA LEU A 54 1.59 19.17 4.62
C LEU A 54 1.62 19.49 6.13
N LEU A 55 2.00 18.52 6.96
CA LEU A 55 2.14 18.73 8.40
C LEU A 55 3.35 19.62 8.73
N LEU A 56 4.49 19.42 8.03
CA LEU A 56 5.68 20.24 8.18
C LEU A 56 5.42 21.69 7.79
N GLU A 57 4.75 21.93 6.66
CA GLU A 57 4.34 23.27 6.19
C GLU A 57 3.46 23.99 7.22
N LYS A 58 2.73 23.26 8.05
CA LYS A 58 1.87 23.77 9.13
C LYS A 58 2.55 23.79 10.51
N GLY A 59 3.88 23.61 10.55
CA GLY A 59 4.69 23.76 11.77
C GLY A 59 4.78 22.53 12.67
N ILE A 60 4.27 21.36 12.23
CA ILE A 60 4.44 20.11 12.96
C ILE A 60 5.67 19.37 12.44
N THR A 61 6.73 19.33 13.28
CA THR A 61 8.05 18.82 12.87
C THR A 61 8.34 17.39 13.34
N LYS A 62 7.72 16.94 14.43
CA LYS A 62 7.90 15.58 14.97
C LYS A 62 6.77 14.68 14.51
N ILE A 63 6.97 14.02 13.38
CA ILE A 63 5.97 13.19 12.73
C ILE A 63 6.56 11.81 12.48
N ASN A 64 5.83 10.77 12.86
CA ASN A 64 6.18 9.39 12.55
C ASN A 64 4.97 8.72 11.87
N ILE A 65 5.11 8.43 10.58
CA ILE A 65 4.03 7.86 9.76
C ILE A 65 4.47 6.48 9.26
N SER A 66 3.60 5.52 9.46
CA SER A 66 3.70 4.16 8.92
C SER A 66 2.66 3.97 7.83
N ALA A 67 2.90 3.05 6.91
CA ALA A 67 1.91 2.59 5.93
C ALA A 67 1.64 1.09 6.10
N VAL A 68 0.48 0.64 5.63
CA VAL A 68 0.16 -0.77 5.53
C VAL A 68 -0.05 -1.17 4.08
N GLY A 69 0.68 -2.20 3.63
CA GLY A 69 0.54 -2.86 2.34
C GLY A 69 0.00 -4.28 2.49
N GLY A 70 -0.45 -4.86 1.38
CA GLY A 70 -0.87 -6.25 1.34
C GLY A 70 -2.32 -6.46 0.87
N PRO A 71 -2.69 -7.72 0.58
CA PRO A 71 -4.03 -8.09 0.16
C PRO A 71 -4.96 -8.21 1.37
N CYS A 72 -5.73 -7.15 1.63
CA CYS A 72 -6.74 -7.15 2.68
C CYS A 72 -7.96 -6.35 2.21
N LEU A 73 -9.07 -7.04 2.04
CA LEU A 73 -10.37 -6.43 1.75
C LEU A 73 -11.15 -6.25 3.06
N ALA A 74 -11.76 -5.10 3.25
CA ALA A 74 -12.49 -4.76 4.46
C ALA A 74 -13.59 -5.78 4.80
N ALA A 75 -14.35 -6.24 3.81
CA ALA A 75 -15.38 -7.26 4.01
C ALA A 75 -14.79 -8.62 4.45
N GLY A 76 -13.66 -9.03 3.87
CA GLY A 76 -12.95 -10.24 4.30
C GLY A 76 -12.47 -10.13 5.75
N LEU A 77 -11.86 -9.00 6.10
CA LEU A 77 -11.38 -8.75 7.45
C LEU A 77 -12.52 -8.73 8.48
N ALA A 78 -13.66 -8.09 8.14
CA ALA A 78 -14.85 -8.08 9.00
C ALA A 78 -15.41 -9.50 9.25
N ASN A 79 -15.27 -10.40 8.27
CA ASN A 79 -15.65 -11.81 8.37
C ASN A 79 -14.52 -12.70 8.91
N ARG A 80 -13.44 -12.11 9.46
CA ARG A 80 -12.28 -12.83 10.02
C ARG A 80 -11.60 -13.78 9.01
N VAL A 81 -11.66 -13.46 7.72
CA VAL A 81 -10.90 -14.17 6.70
C VAL A 81 -9.42 -13.89 6.92
N HIS A 82 -8.60 -14.94 6.95
CA HIS A 82 -7.17 -14.81 7.13
C HIS A 82 -6.56 -13.87 6.10
N SER A 83 -5.90 -12.83 6.59
CA SER A 83 -5.29 -11.79 5.77
C SER A 83 -3.85 -11.56 6.23
N SER A 84 -2.94 -11.33 5.28
CA SER A 84 -1.54 -11.02 5.56
C SER A 84 -1.20 -9.64 5.03
N VAL A 85 -0.58 -8.82 5.88
CA VAL A 85 -0.19 -7.45 5.54
C VAL A 85 1.21 -7.13 6.07
N VAL A 86 1.83 -6.12 5.48
CA VAL A 86 3.12 -5.58 5.89
C VAL A 86 2.92 -4.19 6.47
N ILE A 87 3.41 -3.95 7.67
CA ILE A 87 3.50 -2.63 8.28
C ILE A 87 4.88 -2.06 7.96
N ALA A 88 4.93 -0.94 7.27
CA ALA A 88 6.17 -0.30 6.86
C ALA A 88 6.40 1.04 7.56
N ASN A 89 7.63 1.27 8.00
CA ASN A 89 8.08 2.53 8.58
C ASN A 89 9.60 2.65 8.40
N LYS A 90 10.12 3.85 8.14
CA LYS A 90 11.57 4.10 8.04
C LYS A 90 12.33 3.71 9.33
N ASP A 91 11.67 3.74 10.49
CA ASP A 91 12.15 3.12 11.74
C ASP A 91 11.55 1.72 11.90
N ILE A 92 12.39 0.71 11.70
CA ILE A 92 12.00 -0.70 11.79
C ILE A 92 11.43 -1.08 13.18
N LYS A 93 11.88 -0.42 14.26
CA LYS A 93 11.36 -0.67 15.59
C LYS A 93 9.92 -0.21 15.74
N THR A 94 9.60 0.93 15.16
CA THR A 94 8.22 1.44 15.09
C THR A 94 7.35 0.52 14.23
N ALA A 95 7.83 0.08 13.05
CA ALA A 95 7.11 -0.86 12.20
C ALA A 95 6.79 -2.15 12.95
N LYS A 96 7.79 -2.75 13.60
CA LYS A 96 7.62 -3.96 14.41
C LYS A 96 6.61 -3.76 15.54
N LYS A 97 6.73 -2.68 16.30
CA LYS A 97 5.82 -2.38 17.44
C LYS A 97 4.36 -2.28 16.97
N ILE A 98 4.12 -1.63 15.83
CA ILE A 98 2.76 -1.50 15.28
C ILE A 98 2.28 -2.85 14.75
N ALA A 99 3.13 -3.62 14.06
CA ALA A 99 2.80 -4.96 13.59
C ALA A 99 2.40 -5.88 14.77
N ASP A 100 3.22 -5.95 15.81
CA ASP A 100 2.94 -6.76 17.00
C ASP A 100 1.61 -6.34 17.68
N MET A 101 1.30 -5.03 17.68
CA MET A 101 0.06 -4.50 18.27
C MET A 101 -1.19 -4.90 17.49
N LEU A 102 -1.08 -5.04 16.16
CA LEU A 102 -2.23 -5.31 15.26
C LEU A 102 -2.38 -6.79 14.94
N ASN A 103 -1.38 -7.62 15.23
CA ASN A 103 -1.39 -9.04 14.90
C ASN A 103 -2.48 -9.79 15.67
N THR A 104 -3.25 -10.61 14.95
CA THR A 104 -4.29 -11.47 15.53
C THR A 104 -4.24 -12.86 14.90
N ASN A 105 -5.12 -13.76 15.32
CA ASN A 105 -5.21 -15.12 14.76
C ASN A 105 -5.71 -15.18 13.31
N TYR A 106 -6.25 -14.10 12.76
CA TYR A 106 -6.72 -13.99 11.37
C TYR A 106 -6.15 -12.78 10.61
N TYR A 107 -5.52 -11.82 11.30
CA TYR A 107 -4.84 -10.69 10.69
C TYR A 107 -3.35 -10.80 10.97
N HIS A 108 -2.62 -11.37 10.03
CA HIS A 108 -1.19 -11.65 10.14
C HIS A 108 -0.40 -10.44 9.67
N THR A 109 0.45 -9.92 10.54
CA THR A 109 1.25 -8.74 10.24
C THR A 109 2.73 -9.08 10.20
N SER A 110 3.40 -8.68 9.14
CA SER A 110 4.87 -8.57 9.06
C SER A 110 5.28 -7.11 9.10
N PHE A 111 6.56 -6.82 9.13
CA PHE A 111 7.07 -5.45 9.19
C PHE A 111 8.27 -5.25 8.27
N SER A 112 8.45 -4.01 7.78
CA SER A 112 9.52 -3.64 6.87
C SER A 112 10.01 -2.22 7.18
N ASP A 113 11.30 -1.97 6.92
CA ASP A 113 11.88 -0.63 6.90
C ASP A 113 11.72 0.07 5.55
N ASP A 114 11.31 -0.67 4.52
CA ASP A 114 11.08 -0.14 3.18
C ASP A 114 9.68 0.44 3.01
N LEU A 115 9.46 1.60 3.62
CA LEU A 115 8.19 2.33 3.51
C LEU A 115 7.84 2.65 2.06
N ASN A 116 8.84 3.06 1.27
CA ASN A 116 8.63 3.44 -0.13
C ASN A 116 8.21 2.23 -0.97
N GLY A 117 8.93 1.12 -0.88
CA GLY A 117 8.62 -0.09 -1.63
C GLY A 117 7.23 -0.65 -1.32
N VAL A 118 6.84 -0.68 -0.04
CA VAL A 118 5.52 -1.15 0.39
C VAL A 118 4.41 -0.22 -0.14
N GLU A 119 4.58 1.09 -0.04
CA GLU A 119 3.57 2.07 -0.48
C GLU A 119 3.40 2.05 -2.01
N VAL A 120 4.51 2.05 -2.76
CA VAL A 120 4.51 1.97 -4.22
C VAL A 120 3.84 0.68 -4.69
N SER A 121 4.28 -0.47 -4.16
CA SER A 121 3.72 -1.78 -4.53
C SER A 121 2.21 -1.83 -4.27
N ALA A 122 1.76 -1.31 -3.13
CA ALA A 122 0.35 -1.24 -2.79
C ALA A 122 -0.46 -0.32 -3.72
N ALA A 123 0.15 0.77 -4.23
CA ALA A 123 -0.49 1.72 -5.12
C ALA A 123 -0.70 1.16 -6.54
N ILE A 124 0.32 0.48 -7.09
CA ILE A 124 0.33 0.09 -8.52
C ILE A 124 -0.17 -1.34 -8.78
N LYS A 125 -0.21 -2.22 -7.79
CA LYS A 125 -0.59 -3.64 -7.96
C LYS A 125 -1.91 -3.86 -8.72
N ASN A 126 -2.88 -2.96 -8.52
CA ASN A 126 -4.21 -3.12 -9.13
C ASN A 126 -4.20 -2.90 -10.65
N ILE A 127 -3.26 -2.10 -11.17
CA ILE A 127 -3.06 -1.90 -12.61
C ILE A 127 -2.69 -3.25 -13.26
N PHE A 128 -1.77 -3.96 -12.64
CA PHE A 128 -1.32 -5.26 -13.14
C PHE A 128 -2.37 -6.36 -12.96
N SER A 129 -3.10 -6.36 -11.85
CA SER A 129 -4.20 -7.31 -11.68
C SER A 129 -5.33 -7.09 -12.68
N MET A 130 -5.57 -5.85 -13.12
CA MET A 130 -6.49 -5.53 -14.23
C MET A 130 -6.01 -6.14 -15.55
N ALA A 131 -4.71 -6.03 -15.88
CA ALA A 131 -4.15 -6.63 -17.10
C ALA A 131 -4.32 -8.16 -17.12
N VAL A 132 -4.03 -8.83 -15.99
CA VAL A 132 -4.25 -10.26 -15.83
C VAL A 132 -5.74 -10.62 -15.95
N GLY A 133 -6.62 -9.83 -15.34
CA GLY A 133 -8.08 -10.01 -15.44
C GLY A 133 -8.61 -9.82 -16.85
N ALA A 134 -8.09 -8.83 -17.60
CA ALA A 134 -8.45 -8.61 -19.00
C ALA A 134 -8.05 -9.79 -19.90
N ALA A 135 -6.85 -10.36 -19.69
CA ALA A 135 -6.42 -11.56 -20.40
C ALA A 135 -7.39 -12.74 -20.16
N ARG A 136 -7.87 -12.93 -18.91
CA ARG A 136 -8.89 -13.93 -18.60
C ARG A 136 -10.18 -13.67 -19.37
N GLY A 137 -10.65 -12.44 -19.43
CA GLY A 137 -11.85 -12.04 -20.18
C GLY A 137 -11.73 -12.28 -21.68
N LEU A 138 -10.56 -12.00 -22.28
CA LEU A 138 -10.30 -12.24 -23.71
C LEU A 138 -10.24 -13.73 -24.05
N CYS A 139 -9.62 -14.55 -23.21
CA CYS A 139 -9.56 -16.00 -23.39
C CYS A 139 -10.94 -16.67 -23.24
N SER A 140 -11.95 -15.96 -22.74
CA SER A 140 -13.26 -16.52 -22.44
C SER A 140 -14.28 -16.43 -23.57
N LYS A 141 -13.95 -15.82 -24.69
CA LYS A 141 -14.86 -15.75 -25.85
C LYS A 141 -14.81 -17.04 -26.66
N ASN A 142 -15.94 -17.76 -26.74
CA ASN A 142 -16.20 -18.89 -27.64
C ASN A 142 -15.54 -20.24 -27.31
N ILE A 143 -15.17 -20.53 -26.06
CA ILE A 143 -14.53 -21.79 -25.68
C ILE A 143 -15.19 -22.36 -24.39
N SER A 144 -15.25 -23.70 -24.24
CA SER A 144 -15.76 -24.34 -23.02
C SER A 144 -14.93 -23.96 -21.80
N ASP A 145 -15.52 -23.97 -20.60
CA ASP A 145 -14.88 -23.48 -19.38
C ASP A 145 -13.58 -24.24 -19.03
N GLU A 146 -13.49 -25.55 -19.30
CA GLU A 146 -12.27 -26.33 -19.05
C GLU A 146 -11.09 -25.97 -19.94
N VAL A 147 -11.33 -25.71 -21.23
CA VAL A 147 -10.27 -25.30 -22.17
C VAL A 147 -9.87 -23.86 -21.91
N ARG A 148 -10.83 -23.03 -21.50
CA ARG A 148 -10.62 -21.64 -21.10
C ARG A 148 -9.63 -21.49 -19.95
N GLU A 149 -9.77 -22.28 -18.88
CA GLU A 149 -8.86 -22.21 -17.72
C GLU A 149 -7.43 -22.62 -18.09
N LYS A 150 -7.24 -23.66 -18.90
CA LYS A 150 -5.91 -24.11 -19.33
C LYS A 150 -5.19 -23.08 -20.20
N ASN A 151 -5.88 -22.47 -21.15
CA ASN A 151 -5.29 -21.46 -22.04
C ASN A 151 -4.96 -20.14 -21.30
N TYR A 152 -5.78 -19.77 -20.30
CA TYR A 152 -5.55 -18.58 -19.49
C TYR A 152 -4.29 -18.69 -18.62
N LEU A 153 -3.99 -19.86 -18.07
CA LEU A 153 -2.88 -20.02 -17.11
C LEU A 153 -1.52 -19.60 -17.67
N ASN A 154 -1.22 -19.96 -18.93
CA ASN A 154 0.04 -19.58 -19.57
C ASN A 154 0.16 -18.05 -19.73
N THR A 155 -0.90 -17.41 -20.23
CA THR A 155 -0.93 -15.95 -20.40
C THR A 155 -0.89 -15.24 -19.04
N ALA A 156 -1.66 -15.72 -18.06
CA ALA A 156 -1.66 -15.15 -16.71
C ALA A 156 -0.26 -15.24 -16.06
N SER A 157 0.41 -16.39 -16.19
CA SER A 157 1.76 -16.58 -15.63
C SER A 157 2.77 -15.64 -16.28
N ALA A 158 2.71 -15.46 -17.59
CA ALA A 158 3.58 -14.52 -18.31
C ALA A 158 3.33 -13.07 -17.87
N LEU A 159 2.06 -12.67 -17.77
CA LEU A 159 1.67 -11.33 -17.32
C LEU A 159 2.04 -11.06 -15.87
N ILE A 160 1.87 -12.04 -14.98
CA ILE A 160 2.28 -11.91 -13.56
C ILE A 160 3.80 -11.73 -13.47
N LYS A 161 4.58 -12.54 -14.19
CA LYS A 161 6.03 -12.40 -14.23
C LYS A 161 6.47 -11.01 -14.71
N GLN A 162 5.87 -10.56 -15.82
CA GLN A 162 6.17 -9.22 -16.37
C GLN A 162 5.75 -8.13 -15.39
N SER A 163 4.58 -8.25 -14.77
CA SER A 163 4.08 -7.31 -13.77
C SER A 163 5.03 -7.14 -12.58
N ILE A 164 5.55 -8.25 -12.06
CA ILE A 164 6.52 -8.21 -10.96
C ILE A 164 7.77 -7.43 -11.40
N HIS A 165 8.29 -7.71 -12.60
CA HIS A 165 9.46 -7.01 -13.12
C HIS A 165 9.23 -5.50 -13.29
N GLU A 166 8.09 -5.10 -13.85
CA GLU A 166 7.74 -3.67 -13.98
C GLU A 166 7.52 -2.99 -12.62
N MET A 167 6.93 -3.69 -11.67
CA MET A 167 6.78 -3.20 -10.30
C MET A 167 8.15 -3.00 -9.62
N GLU A 168 9.10 -3.90 -9.81
CA GLU A 168 10.48 -3.75 -9.30
C GLU A 168 11.13 -2.47 -9.83
N ILE A 169 11.02 -2.21 -11.15
CA ILE A 169 11.55 -0.98 -11.78
C ILE A 169 10.90 0.27 -11.18
N PHE A 170 9.57 0.23 -11.01
CA PHE A 170 8.84 1.38 -10.48
C PHE A 170 9.17 1.66 -9.02
N VAL A 171 9.33 0.60 -8.22
CA VAL A 171 9.74 0.69 -6.81
C VAL A 171 11.14 1.29 -6.69
N GLU A 172 12.11 0.82 -7.47
CA GLU A 172 13.48 1.39 -7.49
C GLU A 172 13.48 2.86 -7.90
N HIS A 173 12.69 3.24 -8.92
CA HIS A 173 12.56 4.63 -9.37
C HIS A 173 12.08 5.55 -8.23
N LEU A 174 11.20 5.07 -7.37
CA LEU A 174 10.70 5.80 -6.19
C LEU A 174 11.49 5.48 -4.90
N LYS A 175 12.73 5.01 -5.03
CA LYS A 175 13.69 4.78 -3.94
C LYS A 175 13.24 3.73 -2.92
N GLY A 176 12.44 2.76 -3.35
CA GLY A 176 12.15 1.54 -2.60
C GLY A 176 13.12 0.43 -2.97
N LYS A 177 13.09 -0.65 -2.21
CA LYS A 177 13.87 -1.86 -2.45
C LYS A 177 13.08 -2.80 -3.38
N LYS A 178 13.67 -3.22 -4.51
CA LYS A 178 12.97 -4.10 -5.47
C LYS A 178 12.54 -5.43 -4.87
N GLU A 179 13.29 -5.93 -3.88
CA GLU A 179 12.98 -7.17 -3.17
C GLU A 179 11.62 -7.10 -2.47
N THR A 180 11.18 -5.91 -2.06
CA THR A 180 9.88 -5.67 -1.40
C THR A 180 8.69 -6.07 -2.27
N VAL A 181 8.84 -6.10 -3.60
CA VAL A 181 7.78 -6.54 -4.52
C VAL A 181 7.47 -8.02 -4.37
N LYS A 182 8.46 -8.82 -4.01
CA LYS A 182 8.33 -10.29 -3.87
C LYS A 182 7.96 -10.74 -2.46
N GLY A 183 8.06 -9.87 -1.46
CA GLY A 183 7.75 -10.14 -0.06
C GLY A 183 8.97 -10.33 0.80
#